data_70172d5b4cc36f2e08deba2905d16fbc
#
_entry.id   70172d5b4cc36f2e08deba2905d16fbc
#
_cell.length_a   1.000
_cell.length_b   1.000
_cell.length_c   1.000
_cell.angle_alpha   90.00
_cell.angle_beta   90.00
_cell.angle_gamma   90.00
#
_symmetry.space_group_name_H-M   'P 1'
#
loop_
_entity.id
_entity.type
_entity.pdbx_description
1 polymer ?
#
loop_
_entity_poly.entity_id
_entity_poly.type
_entity_poly.pdbx_seq_one_letter_code
_entity_poly.pdbx_strand_id
1 'polypeptide(L)'
;LIFSFISACTSNDIKIDLKESESHYQLGLEFAQLSLFKNALEEFDLAIKFNPKNSNIYRKKGLVLFGMKQYNDAKYNFEKTISLNPQDTQAHINLGMVHYTSGNKKEALNNWQKAIGLKSDDNDGKALNNIGNIYKSENNFEKAIEHYKKAITFEPGNTTFLNNLGDSYRLAGDFEQAENTLLKSLEIDSNGMLTQFNLGVLYKIKGNIPKAIESFQNSLQVNPHYLEAYYQLAITHLKSKNKDMAKLSLEKALQVDPSNQKFRKLYDQVTAS
;
A
#
# COMPACT_ATOMS: atom_id res chain seq x y z
N LEU A 1 69.03 3.44 24.29
CA LEU A 1 67.89 4.32 24.14
C LEU A 1 67.11 3.90 22.88
N ILE A 2 66.09 3.05 23.10
CA ILE A 2 65.18 2.61 22.06
C ILE A 2 63.90 3.48 22.24
N PHE A 3 63.67 4.42 21.31
CA PHE A 3 62.40 5.13 21.19
C PHE A 3 61.38 4.25 20.48
N SER A 4 60.45 3.67 21.23
CA SER A 4 59.26 3.06 20.67
C SER A 4 58.26 4.15 20.25
N PHE A 5 58.10 4.38 18.97
CA PHE A 5 56.99 5.15 18.44
C PHE A 5 55.74 4.29 18.59
N ILE A 6 54.91 4.61 19.57
CA ILE A 6 53.53 4.16 19.64
C ILE A 6 52.77 5.01 18.67
N SER A 7 52.48 4.41 17.51
CA SER A 7 51.47 4.98 16.57
C SER A 7 50.14 4.97 17.24
N ALA A 8 49.69 6.15 17.69
CA ALA A 8 48.35 6.35 18.14
C ALA A 8 47.43 6.29 16.88
N CYS A 9 46.81 5.14 16.65
CA CYS A 9 45.62 5.08 15.84
C CYS A 9 44.57 5.98 16.54
N THR A 10 44.39 7.19 16.01
CA THR A 10 43.24 8.01 16.35
C THR A 10 42.00 7.32 15.77
N SER A 11 41.37 6.47 16.58
CA SER A 11 39.99 6.10 16.35
C SER A 11 39.20 7.42 16.37
N ASN A 12 38.63 7.78 15.24
CA ASN A 12 37.61 8.82 15.19
C ASN A 12 36.38 8.29 15.96
N ASP A 13 36.46 8.35 17.28
CA ASP A 13 35.32 8.04 18.13
C ASP A 13 34.25 9.11 17.83
N ILE A 14 33.25 8.72 17.04
CA ILE A 14 32.08 9.55 16.78
C ILE A 14 31.45 9.83 18.14
N LYS A 15 31.55 11.09 18.60
CA LYS A 15 30.93 11.53 19.83
C LYS A 15 29.42 11.44 19.63
N ILE A 16 28.79 10.43 20.24
CA ILE A 16 27.33 10.28 20.22
C ILE A 16 26.72 11.35 21.10
N ASP A 17 25.90 12.20 20.51
CA ASP A 17 25.07 13.16 21.23
C ASP A 17 23.60 12.76 21.07
N LEU A 18 23.11 12.03 22.08
CA LEU A 18 21.75 11.48 22.07
C LEU A 18 20.68 12.59 22.09
N LYS A 19 20.96 13.71 22.75
CA LYS A 19 20.01 14.80 22.87
C LYS A 19 19.83 15.53 21.54
N GLU A 20 20.92 15.89 20.89
CA GLU A 20 20.89 16.52 19.57
C GLU A 20 20.31 15.56 18.52
N SER A 21 20.71 14.28 18.57
CA SER A 21 20.15 13.27 17.66
C SER A 21 18.64 13.16 17.80
N GLU A 22 18.11 13.11 19.02
CA GLU A 22 16.68 13.00 19.27
C GLU A 22 15.94 14.27 18.83
N SER A 23 16.49 15.46 19.09
CA SER A 23 15.90 16.74 18.64
C SER A 23 15.72 16.77 17.12
N HIS A 24 16.77 16.46 16.38
CA HIS A 24 16.72 16.39 14.91
C HIS A 24 15.79 15.28 14.41
N TYR A 25 15.77 14.13 15.09
CA TYR A 25 14.86 13.04 14.73
C TYR A 25 13.40 13.44 14.83
N GLN A 26 13.01 14.10 15.94
CA GLN A 26 11.63 14.57 16.15
C GLN A 26 11.25 15.63 15.11
N LEU A 27 12.14 16.60 14.84
CA LEU A 27 11.93 17.62 13.81
C LEU A 27 11.77 17.00 12.40
N GLY A 28 12.58 15.98 12.10
CA GLY A 28 12.46 15.21 10.87
C GLY A 28 11.09 14.51 10.74
N LEU A 29 10.55 13.96 11.83
CA LEU A 29 9.21 13.36 11.85
C LEU A 29 8.12 14.41 11.61
N GLU A 30 8.22 15.59 12.22
CA GLU A 30 7.29 16.70 12.04
C GLU A 30 7.28 17.17 10.57
N PHE A 31 8.44 17.39 9.98
CA PHE A 31 8.53 17.76 8.56
C PHE A 31 7.96 16.66 7.64
N ALA A 32 8.18 15.39 7.96
CA ALA A 32 7.61 14.29 7.20
C ALA A 32 6.08 14.27 7.26
N GLN A 33 5.48 14.55 8.43
CA GLN A 33 4.03 14.66 8.60
C GLN A 33 3.44 15.84 7.79
N LEU A 34 4.17 16.94 7.69
CA LEU A 34 3.81 18.10 6.88
C LEU A 34 4.11 17.91 5.38
N SER A 35 4.58 16.73 4.98
CA SER A 35 5.00 16.43 3.61
C SER A 35 6.18 17.30 3.11
N LEU A 36 6.91 17.93 4.01
CA LEU A 36 8.13 18.69 3.72
C LEU A 36 9.33 17.73 3.66
N PHE A 37 9.30 16.84 2.68
CA PHE A 37 10.19 15.67 2.62
C PHE A 37 11.69 16.04 2.54
N LYS A 38 12.07 17.12 1.85
CA LYS A 38 13.48 17.55 1.77
C LYS A 38 14.00 17.94 3.15
N ASN A 39 13.24 18.77 3.87
CA ASN A 39 13.59 19.19 5.24
C ASN A 39 13.65 17.96 6.18
N ALA A 40 12.70 17.02 6.06
CA ALA A 40 12.72 15.80 6.84
C ALA A 40 14.01 14.99 6.62
N LEU A 41 14.48 14.87 5.38
CA LEU A 41 15.71 14.15 5.05
C LEU A 41 16.95 14.84 5.63
N GLU A 42 17.02 16.16 5.56
CA GLU A 42 18.12 16.95 6.14
C GLU A 42 18.20 16.74 7.66
N GLU A 43 17.07 16.80 8.34
CA GLU A 43 16.99 16.57 9.78
C GLU A 43 17.34 15.12 10.17
N PHE A 44 16.88 14.13 9.41
CA PHE A 44 17.30 12.75 9.63
C PHE A 44 18.80 12.55 9.40
N ASP A 45 19.44 13.25 8.45
CA ASP A 45 20.88 13.19 8.24
C ASP A 45 21.65 13.81 9.42
N LEU A 46 21.17 14.92 9.99
CA LEU A 46 21.72 15.48 11.22
C LEU A 46 21.55 14.51 12.40
N ALA A 47 20.37 13.92 12.55
CA ALA A 47 20.14 12.93 13.60
C ALA A 47 21.09 11.72 13.49
N ILE A 48 21.33 11.21 12.26
CA ILE A 48 22.28 10.13 11.97
C ILE A 48 23.71 10.55 12.30
N LYS A 49 24.10 11.80 11.98
CA LYS A 49 25.43 12.32 12.30
C LYS A 49 25.71 12.29 13.80
N PHE A 50 24.73 12.62 14.64
CA PHE A 50 24.85 12.61 16.10
C PHE A 50 24.69 11.19 16.71
N ASN A 51 23.88 10.31 16.08
CA ASN A 51 23.72 8.92 16.51
C ASN A 51 23.61 7.94 15.34
N PRO A 52 24.73 7.53 14.72
CA PRO A 52 24.73 6.64 13.56
C PRO A 52 24.34 5.19 13.88
N LYS A 53 24.11 4.85 15.15
CA LYS A 53 23.69 3.49 15.57
C LYS A 53 22.18 3.38 15.81
N ASN A 54 21.43 4.47 15.74
CA ASN A 54 19.98 4.42 15.90
C ASN A 54 19.28 3.93 14.62
N SER A 55 18.91 2.66 14.60
CA SER A 55 18.24 2.02 13.46
C SER A 55 16.91 2.70 13.07
N ASN A 56 16.17 3.25 14.04
CA ASN A 56 14.88 3.89 13.81
C ASN A 56 14.99 5.11 12.87
N ILE A 57 16.08 5.88 12.96
CA ILE A 57 16.28 7.05 12.12
C ILE A 57 16.40 6.62 10.66
N TYR A 58 17.23 5.61 10.38
CA TYR A 58 17.36 5.03 9.02
C TYR A 58 16.03 4.50 8.50
N ARG A 59 15.26 3.80 9.35
CA ARG A 59 13.94 3.29 8.94
C ARG A 59 12.99 4.41 8.56
N LYS A 60 12.92 5.48 9.35
CA LYS A 60 12.06 6.64 9.05
C LYS A 60 12.52 7.39 7.80
N LYS A 61 13.84 7.60 7.65
CA LYS A 61 14.43 8.16 6.43
C LYS A 61 14.08 7.32 5.22
N GLY A 62 14.22 5.99 5.31
CA GLY A 62 13.84 5.05 4.25
C GLY A 62 12.36 5.15 3.85
N LEU A 63 11.45 5.35 4.80
CA LEU A 63 10.02 5.56 4.51
C LEU A 63 9.76 6.85 3.72
N VAL A 64 10.41 7.96 4.09
CA VAL A 64 10.29 9.22 3.34
C VAL A 64 10.81 9.04 1.91
N LEU A 65 11.98 8.42 1.75
CA LEU A 65 12.58 8.16 0.44
C LEU A 65 11.69 7.24 -0.43
N PHE A 66 11.08 6.22 0.18
CA PHE A 66 10.11 5.35 -0.51
C PHE A 66 8.89 6.15 -1.00
N GLY A 67 8.34 7.02 -0.16
CA GLY A 67 7.24 7.93 -0.53
C GLY A 67 7.61 8.88 -1.68
N MET A 68 8.87 9.32 -1.74
CA MET A 68 9.43 10.10 -2.83
C MET A 68 9.79 9.27 -4.08
N LYS A 69 9.53 7.96 -4.07
CA LYS A 69 9.88 6.99 -5.13
C LYS A 69 11.39 6.86 -5.37
N GLN A 70 12.21 7.26 -4.41
CA GLN A 70 13.67 7.08 -4.41
C GLN A 70 14.01 5.68 -3.88
N TYR A 71 13.66 4.65 -4.65
CA TYR A 71 13.65 3.25 -4.19
C TYR A 71 15.04 2.72 -3.83
N ASN A 72 16.11 3.14 -4.53
CA ASN A 72 17.47 2.71 -4.24
C ASN A 72 17.96 3.24 -2.88
N ASP A 73 17.68 4.51 -2.59
CA ASP A 73 18.05 5.13 -1.32
C ASP A 73 17.20 4.59 -0.17
N ALA A 74 15.92 4.34 -0.41
CA ALA A 74 15.03 3.68 0.55
C ALA A 74 15.56 2.28 0.89
N LYS A 75 15.94 1.49 -0.11
CA LYS A 75 16.56 0.17 0.06
C LYS A 75 17.78 0.24 0.97
N TYR A 76 18.73 1.11 0.65
CA TYR A 76 19.93 1.31 1.46
C TYR A 76 19.60 1.58 2.92
N ASN A 77 18.66 2.48 3.18
CA ASN A 77 18.30 2.84 4.54
C ASN A 77 17.60 1.70 5.30
N PHE A 78 16.73 0.90 4.65
CA PHE A 78 16.14 -0.28 5.27
C PHE A 78 17.18 -1.39 5.52
N GLU A 79 18.11 -1.62 4.60
CA GLU A 79 19.23 -2.56 4.79
C GLU A 79 20.10 -2.11 5.96
N LYS A 80 20.36 -0.80 6.09
CA LYS A 80 21.09 -0.25 7.23
C LYS A 80 20.32 -0.43 8.53
N THR A 81 19.00 -0.24 8.53
CA THR A 81 18.14 -0.55 9.68
C THR A 81 18.32 -2.01 10.12
N ILE A 82 18.19 -2.95 9.19
CA ILE A 82 18.33 -4.39 9.44
C ILE A 82 19.74 -4.75 9.94
N SER A 83 20.78 -4.10 9.40
CA SER A 83 22.17 -4.33 9.85
C SER A 83 22.39 -3.89 11.32
N LEU A 84 21.70 -2.85 11.75
CA LEU A 84 21.77 -2.32 13.13
C LEU A 84 20.81 -3.04 14.08
N ASN A 85 19.65 -3.45 13.58
CA ASN A 85 18.63 -4.20 14.31
C ASN A 85 18.04 -5.29 13.42
N PRO A 86 18.60 -6.50 13.40
CA PRO A 86 18.11 -7.62 12.59
C PRO A 86 16.68 -8.08 12.92
N GLN A 87 16.17 -7.70 14.11
CA GLN A 87 14.83 -8.05 14.58
C GLN A 87 13.77 -6.99 14.22
N ASP A 88 14.13 -5.94 13.46
CA ASP A 88 13.17 -4.91 13.03
C ASP A 88 12.26 -5.47 11.92
N THR A 89 11.14 -6.07 12.34
CA THR A 89 10.12 -6.66 11.45
C THR A 89 9.63 -5.64 10.42
N GLN A 90 9.41 -4.38 10.85
CA GLN A 90 8.92 -3.34 9.95
C GLN A 90 9.95 -3.00 8.85
N ALA A 91 11.26 -3.05 9.17
CA ALA A 91 12.30 -2.84 8.16
C ALA A 91 12.31 -3.96 7.11
N HIS A 92 12.13 -5.21 7.51
CA HIS A 92 11.97 -6.33 6.57
C HIS A 92 10.72 -6.16 5.70
N ILE A 93 9.58 -5.75 6.27
CA ILE A 93 8.36 -5.49 5.50
C ILE A 93 8.59 -4.38 4.48
N ASN A 94 9.19 -3.27 4.90
CA ASN A 94 9.45 -2.12 4.03
C ASN A 94 10.46 -2.46 2.91
N LEU A 95 11.51 -3.22 3.23
CA LEU A 95 12.46 -3.71 2.23
C LEU A 95 11.78 -4.64 1.21
N GLY A 96 10.87 -5.50 1.68
CA GLY A 96 10.03 -6.32 0.82
C GLY A 96 9.16 -5.47 -0.12
N MET A 97 8.57 -4.37 0.37
CA MET A 97 7.81 -3.43 -0.46
C MET A 97 8.68 -2.75 -1.52
N VAL A 98 9.92 -2.34 -1.18
CA VAL A 98 10.86 -1.79 -2.17
C VAL A 98 11.15 -2.81 -3.26
N HIS A 99 11.44 -4.06 -2.89
CA HIS A 99 11.70 -5.12 -3.86
C HIS A 99 10.47 -5.39 -4.75
N TYR A 100 9.28 -5.45 -4.17
CA TYR A 100 8.04 -5.66 -4.91
C TYR A 100 7.79 -4.55 -5.94
N THR A 101 7.93 -3.29 -5.52
CA THR A 101 7.75 -2.11 -6.38
C THR A 101 8.78 -2.05 -7.51
N SER A 102 9.98 -2.59 -7.27
CA SER A 102 11.06 -2.72 -8.26
C SER A 102 10.93 -3.97 -9.14
N GLY A 103 9.85 -4.75 -9.03
CA GLY A 103 9.61 -5.96 -9.81
C GLY A 103 10.30 -7.23 -9.29
N ASN A 104 11.05 -7.16 -8.19
CA ASN A 104 11.82 -8.25 -7.61
C ASN A 104 10.96 -9.08 -6.63
N LYS A 105 9.97 -9.80 -7.17
CA LYS A 105 8.98 -10.52 -6.36
C LYS A 105 9.59 -11.58 -5.42
N LYS A 106 10.66 -12.26 -5.84
CA LYS A 106 11.32 -13.30 -5.05
C LYS A 106 11.96 -12.72 -3.79
N GLU A 107 12.67 -11.62 -3.94
CA GLU A 107 13.31 -10.89 -2.84
C GLU A 107 12.25 -10.28 -1.90
N ALA A 108 11.14 -9.81 -2.45
CA ALA A 108 10.00 -9.32 -1.66
C ALA A 108 9.44 -10.44 -0.77
N LEU A 109 9.13 -11.61 -1.35
CA LEU A 109 8.67 -12.79 -0.61
C LEU A 109 9.64 -13.19 0.50
N ASN A 110 10.94 -13.27 0.20
CA ASN A 110 11.97 -13.63 1.18
C ASN A 110 11.98 -12.65 2.38
N ASN A 111 11.89 -11.35 2.13
CA ASN A 111 11.88 -10.35 3.20
C ASN A 111 10.59 -10.43 4.04
N TRP A 112 9.42 -10.62 3.44
CA TRP A 112 8.17 -10.77 4.19
C TRP A 112 8.12 -12.09 4.97
N GLN A 113 8.66 -13.19 4.44
CA GLN A 113 8.80 -14.44 5.19
C GLN A 113 9.74 -14.31 6.39
N LYS A 114 10.86 -13.55 6.23
CA LYS A 114 11.72 -13.21 7.37
C LYS A 114 10.97 -12.40 8.42
N ALA A 115 10.19 -11.39 7.99
CA ALA A 115 9.39 -10.59 8.92
C ALA A 115 8.48 -11.47 9.78
N ILE A 116 7.72 -12.38 9.18
CA ILE A 116 6.84 -13.33 9.87
C ILE A 116 7.64 -14.25 10.83
N GLY A 117 8.83 -14.68 10.41
CA GLY A 117 9.71 -15.55 11.21
C GLY A 117 10.26 -14.88 12.48
N LEU A 118 10.26 -13.56 12.56
CA LEU A 118 10.72 -12.79 13.73
C LEU A 118 9.69 -12.77 14.88
N LYS A 119 8.49 -13.35 14.69
CA LYS A 119 7.41 -13.47 15.70
C LYS A 119 7.06 -12.15 16.39
N SER A 120 7.01 -11.07 15.61
CA SER A 120 6.52 -9.78 16.07
C SER A 120 5.03 -9.70 15.77
N ASP A 121 4.19 -9.94 16.74
CA ASP A 121 2.74 -10.12 16.60
C ASP A 121 2.02 -8.98 15.85
N ASP A 122 2.56 -7.76 15.91
CA ASP A 122 1.87 -6.57 15.37
C ASP A 122 2.01 -6.36 13.85
N ASN A 123 2.93 -7.05 13.17
CA ASN A 123 3.22 -6.78 11.76
C ASN A 123 3.05 -7.99 10.83
N ASP A 124 2.82 -9.16 11.37
CA ASP A 124 2.68 -10.39 10.59
C ASP A 124 1.49 -10.31 9.62
N GLY A 125 0.39 -9.67 10.04
CA GLY A 125 -0.77 -9.43 9.19
C GLY A 125 -0.44 -8.67 7.91
N LYS A 126 0.40 -7.63 8.00
CA LYS A 126 0.81 -6.84 6.83
C LYS A 126 1.70 -7.63 5.88
N ALA A 127 2.66 -8.38 6.42
CA ALA A 127 3.53 -9.24 5.62
C ALA A 127 2.72 -10.32 4.89
N LEU A 128 1.79 -10.98 5.59
CA LEU A 128 0.89 -11.98 5.03
C LEU A 128 -0.01 -11.40 3.93
N ASN A 129 -0.59 -10.21 4.16
CA ASN A 129 -1.38 -9.53 3.14
C ASN A 129 -0.54 -9.23 1.88
N ASN A 130 0.69 -8.78 2.04
CA ASN A 130 1.57 -8.50 0.90
C ASN A 130 1.95 -9.77 0.13
N ILE A 131 2.18 -10.89 0.82
CA ILE A 131 2.38 -12.21 0.19
C ILE A 131 1.12 -12.61 -0.58
N GLY A 132 -0.06 -12.43 0.01
CA GLY A 132 -1.35 -12.66 -0.64
C GLY A 132 -1.50 -11.86 -1.94
N ASN A 133 -1.07 -10.58 -1.95
CA ASN A 133 -1.08 -9.74 -3.14
C ASN A 133 -0.20 -10.30 -4.28
N ILE A 134 0.96 -10.89 -3.96
CA ILE A 134 1.78 -11.57 -4.98
C ILE A 134 1.00 -12.73 -5.58
N TYR A 135 0.48 -13.64 -4.76
CA TYR A 135 -0.27 -14.79 -5.26
C TYR A 135 -1.50 -14.38 -6.06
N LYS A 136 -2.23 -13.33 -5.63
CA LYS A 136 -3.33 -12.75 -6.41
C LYS A 136 -2.86 -12.26 -7.78
N SER A 137 -1.71 -11.57 -7.86
CA SER A 137 -1.15 -11.09 -9.12
C SER A 137 -0.68 -12.20 -10.06
N GLU A 138 -0.45 -13.39 -9.52
CA GLU A 138 -0.09 -14.61 -10.25
C GLU A 138 -1.31 -15.50 -10.56
N ASN A 139 -2.53 -14.99 -10.32
CA ASN A 139 -3.80 -15.70 -10.44
C ASN A 139 -3.89 -16.97 -9.57
N ASN A 140 -3.05 -17.10 -8.55
CA ASN A 140 -3.15 -18.18 -7.55
C ASN A 140 -4.06 -17.73 -6.41
N PHE A 141 -5.38 -17.74 -6.69
CA PHE A 141 -6.38 -17.19 -5.77
C PHE A 141 -6.52 -18.01 -4.51
N GLU A 142 -6.31 -19.32 -4.56
CA GLU A 142 -6.36 -20.20 -3.40
C GLU A 142 -5.29 -19.82 -2.36
N LYS A 143 -4.04 -19.64 -2.79
CA LYS A 143 -2.95 -19.19 -1.91
C LYS A 143 -3.15 -17.75 -1.44
N ALA A 144 -3.66 -16.87 -2.30
CA ALA A 144 -3.98 -15.50 -1.91
C ALA A 144 -5.02 -15.49 -0.76
N ILE A 145 -6.11 -16.25 -0.91
CA ILE A 145 -7.17 -16.41 0.10
C ILE A 145 -6.59 -16.95 1.41
N GLU A 146 -5.73 -17.97 1.35
CA GLU A 146 -5.09 -18.54 2.55
C GLU A 146 -4.32 -17.46 3.32
N HIS A 147 -3.49 -16.68 2.61
CA HIS A 147 -2.65 -15.65 3.23
C HIS A 147 -3.47 -14.48 3.77
N TYR A 148 -4.51 -14.04 3.07
CA TYR A 148 -5.41 -12.98 3.58
C TYR A 148 -6.21 -13.45 4.80
N LYS A 149 -6.67 -14.69 4.83
CA LYS A 149 -7.31 -15.26 6.02
C LYS A 149 -6.37 -15.23 7.22
N LYS A 150 -5.11 -15.64 7.04
CA LYS A 150 -4.09 -15.54 8.10
C LYS A 150 -3.85 -14.10 8.51
N ALA A 151 -3.75 -13.14 7.56
CA ALA A 151 -3.58 -11.73 7.88
C ALA A 151 -4.71 -11.19 8.77
N ILE A 152 -5.96 -11.58 8.49
CA ILE A 152 -7.14 -11.17 9.26
C ILE A 152 -7.12 -11.74 10.69
N THR A 153 -6.44 -12.84 10.97
CA THR A 153 -6.32 -13.33 12.35
C THR A 153 -5.51 -12.39 13.25
N PHE A 154 -4.60 -11.62 12.68
CA PHE A 154 -3.82 -10.60 13.41
C PHE A 154 -4.58 -9.27 13.55
N GLU A 155 -5.27 -8.85 12.49
CA GLU A 155 -6.04 -7.60 12.47
C GLU A 155 -7.46 -7.85 11.93
N PRO A 156 -8.40 -8.38 12.74
CA PRO A 156 -9.74 -8.76 12.27
C PRO A 156 -10.58 -7.59 11.73
N GLY A 157 -10.26 -6.37 12.18
CA GLY A 157 -10.91 -5.12 11.73
C GLY A 157 -10.23 -4.43 10.55
N ASN A 158 -9.19 -5.00 9.97
CA ASN A 158 -8.50 -4.36 8.85
C ASN A 158 -9.28 -4.52 7.55
N THR A 159 -9.96 -3.45 7.14
CA THR A 159 -10.80 -3.42 5.93
C THR A 159 -10.01 -3.66 4.65
N THR A 160 -8.71 -3.30 4.61
CA THR A 160 -7.84 -3.62 3.47
C THR A 160 -7.66 -5.13 3.29
N PHE A 161 -7.46 -5.87 4.38
CA PHE A 161 -7.31 -7.32 4.31
C PHE A 161 -8.63 -7.99 3.91
N LEU A 162 -9.75 -7.52 4.47
CA LEU A 162 -11.09 -8.00 4.10
C LEU A 162 -11.40 -7.71 2.63
N ASN A 163 -11.07 -6.52 2.12
CA ASN A 163 -11.25 -6.20 0.71
C ASN A 163 -10.43 -7.08 -0.22
N ASN A 164 -9.17 -7.32 0.12
CA ASN A 164 -8.30 -8.20 -0.66
C ASN A 164 -8.80 -9.65 -0.65
N LEU A 165 -9.31 -10.12 0.49
CA LEU A 165 -9.91 -11.44 0.63
C LEU A 165 -11.19 -11.53 -0.21
N GLY A 166 -12.10 -10.57 -0.09
CA GLY A 166 -13.36 -10.54 -0.83
C GLY A 166 -13.13 -10.49 -2.35
N ASP A 167 -12.18 -9.66 -2.81
CA ASP A 167 -11.80 -9.61 -4.23
C ASP A 167 -11.19 -10.94 -4.71
N SER A 168 -10.38 -11.59 -3.88
CA SER A 168 -9.80 -12.90 -4.23
C SER A 168 -10.83 -14.01 -4.30
N TYR A 169 -11.82 -14.02 -3.40
CA TYR A 169 -12.96 -14.92 -3.51
C TYR A 169 -13.76 -14.68 -4.79
N ARG A 170 -14.02 -13.42 -5.15
CA ARG A 170 -14.67 -13.06 -6.42
C ARG A 170 -13.91 -13.60 -7.63
N LEU A 171 -12.57 -13.43 -7.63
CA LEU A 171 -11.70 -13.92 -8.72
C LEU A 171 -11.65 -15.45 -8.78
N ALA A 172 -11.75 -16.12 -7.63
CA ALA A 172 -11.86 -17.58 -7.54
C ALA A 172 -13.26 -18.12 -7.92
N GLY A 173 -14.27 -17.24 -8.12
CA GLY A 173 -15.64 -17.63 -8.42
C GLY A 173 -16.51 -17.95 -7.21
N ASP A 174 -15.99 -17.81 -6.00
CA ASP A 174 -16.75 -17.98 -4.77
C ASP A 174 -17.49 -16.69 -4.41
N PHE A 175 -18.59 -16.44 -5.11
CA PHE A 175 -19.32 -15.17 -5.02
C PHE A 175 -20.05 -15.00 -3.68
N GLU A 176 -20.38 -16.09 -3.00
CA GLU A 176 -21.02 -16.04 -1.68
C GLU A 176 -20.03 -15.55 -0.62
N GLN A 177 -18.86 -16.17 -0.55
CA GLN A 177 -17.80 -15.73 0.38
C GLN A 177 -17.30 -14.32 0.07
N ALA A 178 -17.25 -13.94 -1.22
CA ALA A 178 -16.90 -12.60 -1.63
C ALA A 178 -17.88 -11.57 -1.06
N GLU A 179 -19.21 -11.81 -1.22
CA GLU A 179 -20.25 -10.91 -0.73
C GLU A 179 -20.21 -10.80 0.80
N ASN A 180 -20.17 -11.91 1.50
CA ASN A 180 -20.12 -11.94 2.96
C ASN A 180 -18.89 -11.21 3.52
N THR A 181 -17.74 -11.41 2.90
CA THR A 181 -16.47 -10.77 3.33
C THR A 181 -16.49 -9.25 3.08
N LEU A 182 -16.99 -8.81 1.94
CA LEU A 182 -17.10 -7.39 1.60
C LEU A 182 -18.14 -6.68 2.47
N LEU A 183 -19.29 -7.33 2.76
CA LEU A 183 -20.29 -6.78 3.68
C LEU A 183 -19.73 -6.63 5.10
N LYS A 184 -18.98 -7.62 5.60
CA LYS A 184 -18.26 -7.48 6.86
C LYS A 184 -17.29 -6.29 6.87
N SER A 185 -16.64 -6.01 5.75
CA SER A 185 -15.78 -4.82 5.63
C SER A 185 -16.59 -3.53 5.75
N LEU A 186 -17.82 -3.46 5.21
CA LEU A 186 -18.72 -2.29 5.34
C LEU A 186 -19.32 -2.13 6.73
N GLU A 187 -19.49 -3.21 7.49
CA GLU A 187 -19.91 -3.14 8.90
C GLU A 187 -18.84 -2.41 9.75
N ILE A 188 -17.56 -2.52 9.37
CA ILE A 188 -16.44 -1.86 10.05
C ILE A 188 -16.25 -0.42 9.55
N ASP A 189 -16.27 -0.23 8.23
CA ASP A 189 -16.18 1.08 7.58
C ASP A 189 -17.28 1.22 6.53
N SER A 190 -18.39 1.85 6.93
CA SER A 190 -19.55 2.09 6.06
C SER A 190 -19.23 2.95 4.84
N ASN A 191 -18.17 3.76 4.91
CA ASN A 191 -17.69 4.63 3.84
C ASN A 191 -16.54 4.01 3.04
N GLY A 192 -16.33 2.70 3.15
CA GLY A 192 -15.27 1.99 2.44
C GLY A 192 -15.42 2.08 0.93
N MET A 193 -14.78 3.07 0.29
CA MET A 193 -14.86 3.31 -1.16
C MET A 193 -14.53 2.06 -1.98
N LEU A 194 -13.41 1.39 -1.68
CA LEU A 194 -12.99 0.19 -2.41
C LEU A 194 -13.92 -1.00 -2.16
N THR A 195 -14.48 -1.10 -0.96
CA THR A 195 -15.44 -2.13 -0.61
C THR A 195 -16.72 -1.98 -1.43
N GLN A 196 -17.24 -0.76 -1.51
CA GLN A 196 -18.40 -0.44 -2.35
C GLN A 196 -18.12 -0.74 -3.83
N PHE A 197 -16.95 -0.34 -4.32
CA PHE A 197 -16.55 -0.65 -5.70
C PHE A 197 -16.49 -2.17 -5.96
N ASN A 198 -15.87 -2.94 -5.07
CA ASN A 198 -15.75 -4.40 -5.22
C ASN A 198 -17.11 -5.10 -5.15
N LEU A 199 -18.03 -4.64 -4.30
CA LEU A 199 -19.43 -5.10 -4.29
C LEU A 199 -20.14 -4.78 -5.60
N GLY A 200 -19.96 -3.58 -6.13
CA GLY A 200 -20.49 -3.20 -7.44
C GLY A 200 -20.04 -4.15 -8.55
N VAL A 201 -18.75 -4.48 -8.59
CA VAL A 201 -18.19 -5.44 -9.56
C VAL A 201 -18.80 -6.84 -9.34
N LEU A 202 -18.91 -7.30 -8.10
CA LEU A 202 -19.49 -8.59 -7.74
C LEU A 202 -20.96 -8.67 -8.17
N TYR A 203 -21.80 -7.67 -7.82
CA TYR A 203 -23.22 -7.64 -8.19
C TYR A 203 -23.43 -7.58 -9.69
N LYS A 204 -22.56 -6.84 -10.42
CA LYS A 204 -22.57 -6.83 -11.89
C LYS A 204 -22.33 -8.22 -12.48
N ILE A 205 -21.39 -9.00 -11.92
CA ILE A 205 -21.11 -10.39 -12.35
C ILE A 205 -22.31 -11.29 -12.04
N LYS A 206 -22.90 -11.16 -10.84
CA LYS A 206 -24.11 -11.90 -10.43
C LYS A 206 -25.37 -11.49 -11.21
N GLY A 207 -25.29 -10.47 -12.07
CA GLY A 207 -26.45 -9.96 -12.84
C GLY A 207 -27.41 -9.07 -12.04
N ASN A 208 -27.09 -8.75 -10.78
CA ASN A 208 -27.88 -7.84 -9.97
C ASN A 208 -27.54 -6.38 -10.31
N ILE A 209 -28.05 -5.92 -11.43
CA ILE A 209 -27.75 -4.59 -11.98
C ILE A 209 -28.12 -3.44 -11.02
N PRO A 210 -29.29 -3.45 -10.34
CA PRO A 210 -29.63 -2.37 -9.40
C PRO A 210 -28.60 -2.23 -8.26
N LYS A 211 -28.25 -3.33 -7.58
CA LYS A 211 -27.25 -3.30 -6.52
C LYS A 211 -25.86 -2.92 -7.04
N ALA A 212 -25.49 -3.30 -8.28
CA ALA A 212 -24.22 -2.91 -8.87
C ALA A 212 -24.15 -1.39 -9.07
N ILE A 213 -25.21 -0.77 -9.61
CA ILE A 213 -25.30 0.68 -9.82
C ILE A 213 -25.20 1.40 -8.46
N GLU A 214 -26.00 1.00 -7.48
CA GLU A 214 -25.98 1.56 -6.12
C GLU A 214 -24.58 1.53 -5.51
N SER A 215 -23.91 0.36 -5.56
CA SER A 215 -22.58 0.21 -4.98
C SER A 215 -21.53 1.08 -5.69
N PHE A 216 -21.56 1.21 -7.02
CA PHE A 216 -20.65 2.13 -7.72
C PHE A 216 -20.95 3.59 -7.39
N GLN A 217 -22.23 3.97 -7.25
CA GLN A 217 -22.61 5.32 -6.84
C GLN A 217 -22.13 5.63 -5.42
N ASN A 218 -22.28 4.70 -4.47
CA ASN A 218 -21.76 4.85 -3.10
C ASN A 218 -20.24 5.01 -3.11
N SER A 219 -19.51 4.23 -3.91
CA SER A 219 -18.07 4.41 -4.09
C SER A 219 -17.72 5.83 -4.59
N LEU A 220 -18.48 6.37 -5.53
CA LEU A 220 -18.29 7.72 -6.07
C LEU A 220 -18.74 8.83 -5.13
N GLN A 221 -19.65 8.58 -4.20
CA GLN A 221 -19.99 9.54 -3.13
C GLN A 221 -18.81 9.76 -2.19
N VAL A 222 -18.05 8.69 -1.90
CA VAL A 222 -16.82 8.76 -1.07
C VAL A 222 -15.66 9.40 -1.83
N ASN A 223 -15.46 9.01 -3.08
CA ASN A 223 -14.41 9.60 -3.93
C ASN A 223 -14.94 9.93 -5.33
N PRO A 224 -15.36 11.18 -5.56
CA PRO A 224 -15.86 11.65 -6.86
C PRO A 224 -14.82 11.62 -7.99
N HIS A 225 -13.52 11.40 -7.67
CA HIS A 225 -12.45 11.33 -8.66
C HIS A 225 -12.08 9.88 -9.03
N TYR A 226 -12.81 8.87 -8.55
CA TYR A 226 -12.49 7.47 -8.82
C TYR A 226 -12.96 7.04 -10.21
N LEU A 227 -12.09 7.25 -11.20
CA LEU A 227 -12.37 7.03 -12.63
C LEU A 227 -12.85 5.63 -12.96
N GLU A 228 -12.30 4.58 -12.33
CA GLU A 228 -12.70 3.20 -12.62
C GLU A 228 -14.16 2.93 -12.21
N ALA A 229 -14.66 3.56 -11.15
CA ALA A 229 -16.06 3.43 -10.76
C ALA A 229 -17.01 4.05 -11.80
N TYR A 230 -16.68 5.20 -12.38
CA TYR A 230 -17.45 5.77 -13.50
C TYR A 230 -17.47 4.85 -14.71
N TYR A 231 -16.32 4.25 -15.04
CA TYR A 231 -16.26 3.31 -16.17
C TYR A 231 -17.16 2.09 -15.94
N GLN A 232 -17.07 1.49 -14.74
CA GLN A 232 -17.90 0.34 -14.40
C GLN A 232 -19.39 0.70 -14.34
N LEU A 233 -19.72 1.89 -13.86
CA LEU A 233 -21.08 2.41 -13.82
C LEU A 233 -21.64 2.60 -15.25
N ALA A 234 -20.86 3.21 -16.15
CA ALA A 234 -21.25 3.39 -17.56
C ALA A 234 -21.51 2.04 -18.26
N ILE A 235 -20.57 1.08 -18.12
CA ILE A 235 -20.75 -0.27 -18.68
C ILE A 235 -21.98 -0.98 -18.09
N THR A 236 -22.26 -0.78 -16.80
CA THR A 236 -23.42 -1.37 -16.13
C THR A 236 -24.73 -0.77 -16.67
N HIS A 237 -24.76 0.54 -16.90
CA HIS A 237 -25.90 1.21 -17.55
C HIS A 237 -26.12 0.76 -18.99
N LEU A 238 -25.02 0.56 -19.76
CA LEU A 238 -25.14 0.00 -21.13
C LEU A 238 -25.71 -1.42 -21.13
N LYS A 239 -25.28 -2.25 -20.15
CA LYS A 239 -25.81 -3.61 -19.99
C LYS A 239 -27.32 -3.60 -19.68
N SER A 240 -27.81 -2.58 -18.99
CA SER A 240 -29.26 -2.37 -18.73
C SER A 240 -29.98 -1.57 -19.83
N LYS A 241 -29.32 -1.32 -20.96
CA LYS A 241 -29.86 -0.54 -22.09
C LYS A 241 -30.20 0.92 -21.75
N ASN A 242 -29.63 1.46 -20.67
CA ASN A 242 -29.82 2.86 -20.26
C ASN A 242 -28.66 3.72 -20.81
N LYS A 243 -28.75 4.10 -22.08
CA LYS A 243 -27.71 4.88 -22.77
C LYS A 243 -27.50 6.27 -22.15
N ASP A 244 -28.59 6.93 -21.72
CA ASP A 244 -28.50 8.28 -21.17
C ASP A 244 -27.68 8.31 -19.87
N MET A 245 -27.90 7.35 -18.98
CA MET A 245 -27.13 7.26 -17.73
C MET A 245 -25.69 6.78 -17.98
N ALA A 246 -25.45 5.96 -18.99
CA ALA A 246 -24.09 5.61 -19.41
C ALA A 246 -23.33 6.84 -19.91
N LYS A 247 -23.96 7.64 -20.78
CA LYS A 247 -23.42 8.91 -21.27
C LYS A 247 -23.09 9.86 -20.12
N LEU A 248 -24.03 10.08 -19.21
CA LEU A 248 -23.82 10.93 -18.04
C LEU A 248 -22.64 10.48 -17.17
N SER A 249 -22.50 9.17 -16.97
CA SER A 249 -21.37 8.61 -16.22
C SER A 249 -20.02 8.89 -16.88
N LEU A 250 -19.96 8.81 -18.22
CA LEU A 250 -18.76 9.10 -19.00
C LEU A 250 -18.46 10.60 -19.05
N GLU A 251 -19.47 11.45 -19.12
CA GLU A 251 -19.30 12.90 -19.03
C GLU A 251 -18.66 13.31 -17.70
N LYS A 252 -19.15 12.76 -16.58
CA LYS A 252 -18.53 12.98 -15.26
C LYS A 252 -17.09 12.48 -15.22
N ALA A 253 -16.80 11.30 -15.78
CA ALA A 253 -15.44 10.79 -15.86
C ALA A 253 -14.52 11.72 -16.68
N LEU A 254 -15.01 12.25 -17.80
CA LEU A 254 -14.25 13.20 -18.65
C LEU A 254 -14.11 14.59 -18.01
N GLN A 255 -14.97 14.99 -17.07
CA GLN A 255 -14.76 16.18 -16.24
C GLN A 255 -13.59 15.99 -15.29
N VAL A 256 -13.39 14.77 -14.77
CA VAL A 256 -12.24 14.44 -13.88
C VAL A 256 -10.95 14.32 -14.68
N ASP A 257 -10.98 13.65 -15.82
CA ASP A 257 -9.83 13.48 -16.73
C ASP A 257 -10.25 13.71 -18.19
N PRO A 258 -10.20 14.97 -18.67
CA PRO A 258 -10.57 15.31 -20.05
C PRO A 258 -9.71 14.64 -21.13
N SER A 259 -8.49 14.22 -20.76
CA SER A 259 -7.53 13.62 -21.69
C SER A 259 -7.70 12.11 -21.86
N ASN A 260 -8.58 11.47 -21.09
CA ASN A 260 -8.72 10.02 -21.05
C ASN A 260 -9.34 9.46 -22.34
N GLN A 261 -8.48 8.93 -23.19
CA GLN A 261 -8.87 8.39 -24.50
C GLN A 261 -9.84 7.19 -24.40
N LYS A 262 -9.72 6.36 -23.33
CA LYS A 262 -10.61 5.21 -23.10
C LYS A 262 -12.05 5.68 -22.89
N PHE A 263 -12.25 6.70 -22.06
CA PHE A 263 -13.58 7.26 -21.79
C PHE A 263 -14.11 8.02 -23.00
N ARG A 264 -13.26 8.79 -23.68
CA ARG A 264 -13.65 9.51 -24.90
C ARG A 264 -14.16 8.54 -25.97
N LYS A 265 -13.41 7.51 -26.27
CA LYS A 265 -13.80 6.49 -27.26
C LYS A 265 -15.14 5.82 -26.90
N LEU A 266 -15.35 5.46 -25.63
CA LEU A 266 -16.60 4.86 -25.20
C LEU A 266 -17.76 5.86 -25.26
N TYR A 267 -17.52 7.12 -24.90
CA TYR A 267 -18.51 8.19 -25.00
C TYR A 267 -18.98 8.39 -26.46
N ASP A 268 -18.04 8.49 -27.39
CA ASP A 268 -18.35 8.66 -28.81
C ASP A 268 -19.15 7.46 -29.37
N GLN A 269 -18.82 6.25 -28.96
CA GLN A 269 -19.59 5.04 -29.32
C GLN A 269 -21.02 5.07 -28.80
N VAL A 270 -21.22 5.54 -27.57
CA VAL A 270 -22.56 5.61 -26.95
C VAL A 270 -23.39 6.72 -27.56
N THR A 271 -22.79 7.80 -28.02
CA THR A 271 -23.51 8.96 -28.62
C THR A 271 -23.78 8.78 -30.11
N ALA A 272 -22.98 7.99 -30.82
CA ALA A 272 -23.17 7.72 -32.27
C ALA A 272 -24.19 6.62 -32.56
N SER A 273 -24.62 5.86 -31.59
CA SER A 273 -25.56 4.75 -31.67
C SER A 273 -26.95 5.09 -31.11
#